data_5ae87a85b5bf20ba05387180609d5b12
#
_entry.id   5ae87a85b5bf20ba05387180609d5b12
#
_cell.length_a   1.000
_cell.length_b   1.000
_cell.length_c   1.000
_cell.angle_alpha   90.00
_cell.angle_beta   90.00
_cell.angle_gamma   90.00
#
_symmetry.space_group_name_H-M   'P 1'
#
loop_
_entity.id
_entity.type
_entity.pdbx_description
1 polymer ?
#
loop_
_entity_poly.entity_id
_entity_poly.type
_entity_poly.pdbx_seq_one_letter_code
_entity_poly.pdbx_strand_id
1 'polypeptide(L)'
;MVDATIARISGPVAVAKDLEGAHMFDVVRIGEMGLMGEIIRLEGNTAQIQVYEDTTGLKPGEKVVNTQRPLSMQLGPGLLTSIYDGIQRPLNVLAEESGDFISRGKMIPALDQKKKWDFIPVKKNGDQVSPGE
;
A
#
# COMPACT_ATOMS: atom_id res chain seq x y z
N MET A 1 -2.08 -10.94 -19.26
CA MET A 1 -2.47 -10.49 -17.92
C MET A 1 -3.90 -10.01 -18.04
N VAL A 2 -4.86 -10.68 -17.43
CA VAL A 2 -6.24 -10.20 -17.43
C VAL A 2 -6.27 -9.03 -16.44
N ASP A 3 -6.65 -7.84 -16.92
CA ASP A 3 -6.72 -6.67 -16.06
C ASP A 3 -7.97 -6.79 -15.19
N ALA A 4 -7.77 -6.95 -13.90
CA ALA A 4 -8.85 -6.93 -12.93
C ALA A 4 -9.54 -5.56 -12.94
N THR A 5 -10.86 -5.58 -12.84
CA THR A 5 -11.67 -4.36 -12.90
C THR A 5 -12.70 -4.29 -11.77
N ILE A 6 -13.08 -3.08 -11.41
CA ILE A 6 -14.14 -2.83 -10.44
C ILE A 6 -15.48 -3.30 -11.03
N ALA A 7 -16.15 -4.20 -10.32
CA ALA A 7 -17.50 -4.64 -10.66
C ALA A 7 -18.57 -3.79 -9.95
N ARG A 8 -18.31 -3.42 -8.69
CA ARG A 8 -19.26 -2.67 -7.84
C ARG A 8 -18.52 -1.92 -6.75
N ILE A 9 -19.08 -0.80 -6.30
CA ILE A 9 -18.61 0.00 -5.17
C ILE A 9 -19.78 0.20 -4.21
N SER A 10 -19.52 0.07 -2.91
CA SER A 10 -20.52 0.30 -1.85
C SER A 10 -19.84 0.89 -0.63
N GLY A 11 -19.92 2.21 -0.48
CA GLY A 11 -19.17 2.92 0.55
C GLY A 11 -17.67 2.64 0.45
N PRO A 12 -17.00 2.23 1.53
CA PRO A 12 -15.56 1.97 1.54
C PRO A 12 -15.19 0.61 0.94
N VAL A 13 -16.15 -0.16 0.42
CA VAL A 13 -15.91 -1.50 -0.14
C VAL A 13 -16.05 -1.47 -1.65
N ALA A 14 -15.00 -1.90 -2.35
CA ALA A 14 -15.04 -2.19 -3.78
C ALA A 14 -15.04 -3.71 -4.01
N VAL A 15 -15.77 -4.15 -5.03
CA VAL A 15 -15.74 -5.54 -5.51
C VAL A 15 -15.04 -5.53 -6.86
N ALA A 16 -13.94 -6.25 -6.95
CA ALA A 16 -13.21 -6.46 -8.19
C ALA A 16 -13.52 -7.85 -8.77
N LYS A 17 -13.46 -7.97 -10.09
CA LYS A 17 -13.53 -9.22 -10.84
C LYS A 17 -12.23 -9.44 -11.60
N ASP A 18 -12.00 -10.71 -11.98
CA ASP A 18 -10.83 -11.13 -12.75
C ASP A 18 -9.48 -10.90 -12.04
N LEU A 19 -9.50 -10.97 -10.69
CA LEU A 19 -8.31 -10.81 -9.85
C LEU A 19 -7.61 -12.16 -9.66
N GLU A 20 -7.03 -12.71 -10.72
CA GLU A 20 -6.34 -14.00 -10.68
C GLU A 20 -5.08 -13.95 -9.82
N GLY A 21 -4.84 -15.03 -9.05
CA GLY A 21 -3.65 -15.17 -8.20
C GLY A 21 -3.64 -14.23 -6.99
N ALA A 22 -4.77 -13.67 -6.62
CA ALA A 22 -4.89 -12.84 -5.44
C ALA A 22 -4.98 -13.70 -4.16
N HIS A 23 -4.37 -13.21 -3.10
CA HIS A 23 -4.43 -13.79 -1.77
C HIS A 23 -5.19 -12.87 -0.81
N MET A 24 -5.71 -13.44 0.26
CA MET A 24 -6.27 -12.67 1.36
C MET A 24 -5.22 -11.70 1.91
N PHE A 25 -5.65 -10.48 2.20
CA PHE A 25 -4.81 -9.39 2.71
C PHE A 25 -3.80 -8.81 1.72
N ASP A 26 -3.81 -9.22 0.45
CA ASP A 26 -3.03 -8.53 -0.56
C ASP A 26 -3.49 -7.07 -0.67
N VAL A 27 -2.54 -6.16 -0.72
CA VAL A 27 -2.79 -4.75 -1.02
C VAL A 27 -3.03 -4.58 -2.51
N VAL A 28 -4.06 -3.81 -2.84
CA VAL A 28 -4.44 -3.48 -4.22
C VAL A 28 -4.47 -1.97 -4.44
N ARG A 29 -4.27 -1.58 -5.70
CA ARG A 29 -4.47 -0.20 -6.17
C ARG A 29 -5.70 -0.14 -7.05
N ILE A 30 -6.58 0.82 -6.78
CA ILE A 30 -7.91 0.86 -7.32
C ILE A 30 -8.13 2.15 -8.10
N GLY A 31 -8.61 1.99 -9.33
CA GLY A 31 -8.96 3.08 -10.22
C GLY A 31 -7.77 3.86 -10.76
N GLU A 32 -8.06 4.88 -11.55
CA GLU A 32 -7.05 5.79 -12.12
C GLU A 32 -6.31 6.59 -11.05
N MET A 33 -6.98 6.90 -9.94
CA MET A 33 -6.38 7.58 -8.80
C MET A 33 -5.39 6.70 -8.02
N GLY A 34 -5.43 5.37 -8.21
CA GLY A 34 -4.55 4.42 -7.52
C GLY A 34 -4.82 4.32 -6.02
N LEU A 35 -6.10 4.45 -5.60
CA LEU A 35 -6.48 4.36 -4.19
C LEU A 35 -6.02 3.03 -3.59
N MET A 36 -5.50 3.08 -2.38
CA MET A 36 -5.04 1.88 -1.70
C MET A 36 -6.17 1.16 -0.98
N GLY A 37 -6.20 -0.17 -1.11
CA GLY A 37 -7.11 -1.04 -0.38
C GLY A 37 -6.52 -2.41 -0.13
N GLU A 38 -7.21 -3.22 0.64
CA GLU A 38 -6.81 -4.56 1.04
C GLU A 38 -7.93 -5.57 0.72
N ILE A 39 -7.55 -6.75 0.26
CA ILE A 39 -8.49 -7.83 -0.01
C ILE A 39 -8.97 -8.43 1.31
N ILE A 40 -10.26 -8.27 1.60
CA ILE A 40 -10.89 -8.79 2.82
C ILE A 40 -11.71 -10.05 2.59
N ARG A 41 -11.98 -10.41 1.33
CA ARG A 41 -12.72 -11.63 0.97
C ARG A 41 -12.44 -12.01 -0.48
N LEU A 42 -12.33 -13.32 -0.71
CA LEU A 42 -12.21 -13.90 -2.05
C LEU A 42 -13.35 -14.89 -2.28
N GLU A 43 -14.03 -14.76 -3.43
CA GLU A 43 -15.10 -15.65 -3.85
C GLU A 43 -14.96 -15.96 -5.35
N GLY A 44 -14.43 -17.14 -5.65
CA GLY A 44 -14.15 -17.53 -7.04
C GLY A 44 -13.19 -16.52 -7.69
N ASN A 45 -13.67 -15.86 -8.75
CA ASN A 45 -12.89 -14.87 -9.51
C ASN A 45 -13.17 -13.41 -9.06
N THR A 46 -13.83 -13.22 -7.91
CA THR A 46 -14.13 -11.91 -7.36
C THR A 46 -13.45 -11.70 -6.03
N ALA A 47 -13.04 -10.46 -5.76
CA ALA A 47 -12.44 -10.03 -4.53
C ALA A 47 -13.23 -8.85 -3.94
N GLN A 48 -13.53 -8.91 -2.65
CA GLN A 48 -14.01 -7.75 -1.90
C GLN A 48 -12.80 -7.04 -1.30
N ILE A 49 -12.74 -5.74 -1.51
CA ILE A 49 -11.60 -4.90 -1.15
C ILE A 49 -12.08 -3.79 -0.22
N GLN A 50 -11.48 -3.70 0.95
CA GLN A 50 -11.61 -2.56 1.85
C GLN A 50 -10.72 -1.45 1.34
N VAL A 51 -11.29 -0.35 0.89
CA VAL A 51 -10.53 0.83 0.46
C VAL A 51 -10.21 1.70 1.68
N TYR A 52 -8.97 2.13 1.81
CA TYR A 52 -8.51 2.92 2.97
C TYR A 52 -8.82 4.40 2.85
N GLU A 53 -9.03 4.86 1.63
CA GLU A 53 -9.31 6.25 1.31
C GLU A 53 -10.75 6.43 0.82
N ASP A 54 -11.21 7.67 0.72
CA ASP A 54 -12.55 7.98 0.20
C ASP A 54 -12.70 7.50 -1.25
N THR A 55 -13.74 6.72 -1.50
CA THR A 55 -14.04 6.09 -2.79
C THR A 55 -14.83 7.01 -3.74
N THR A 56 -15.14 8.23 -3.34
CA THR A 56 -15.88 9.18 -4.18
C THR A 56 -15.17 9.40 -5.51
N GLY A 57 -15.89 9.20 -6.60
CA GLY A 57 -15.38 9.34 -7.96
C GLY A 57 -14.89 8.04 -8.60
N LEU A 58 -14.71 6.94 -7.85
CA LEU A 58 -14.45 5.62 -8.43
C LEU A 58 -15.66 5.15 -9.23
N LYS A 59 -15.41 4.44 -10.33
CA LYS A 59 -16.44 3.91 -11.22
C LYS A 59 -16.26 2.42 -11.47
N PRO A 60 -17.35 1.67 -11.66
CA PRO A 60 -17.27 0.32 -12.20
C PRO A 60 -16.54 0.34 -13.56
N GLY A 61 -15.73 -0.69 -13.81
CA GLY A 61 -14.91 -0.83 -14.99
C GLY A 61 -13.50 -0.27 -14.87
N GLU A 62 -13.20 0.55 -13.85
CA GLU A 62 -11.83 1.00 -13.61
C GLU A 62 -10.92 -0.15 -13.18
N LYS A 63 -9.65 -0.02 -13.47
CA LYS A 63 -8.62 -1.04 -13.25
C LYS A 63 -8.34 -1.25 -11.76
N VAL A 64 -8.09 -2.51 -11.39
CA VAL A 64 -7.57 -2.91 -10.07
C VAL A 64 -6.24 -3.64 -10.27
N VAL A 65 -5.21 -3.18 -9.59
CA VAL A 65 -3.86 -3.77 -9.66
C VAL A 65 -3.52 -4.42 -8.33
N ASN A 66 -3.32 -5.74 -8.33
CA ASN A 66 -2.83 -6.46 -7.16
C ASN A 66 -1.32 -6.29 -7.01
N THR A 67 -0.87 -5.91 -5.81
CA THR A 67 0.57 -5.82 -5.50
C THR A 67 1.18 -7.17 -5.15
N GLN A 68 0.36 -8.20 -4.94
CA GLN A 68 0.75 -9.55 -4.49
C GLN A 68 1.55 -9.52 -3.17
N ARG A 69 1.27 -8.58 -2.32
CA ARG A 69 1.92 -8.43 -1.02
C ARG A 69 0.92 -7.87 -0.01
N PRO A 70 0.94 -8.36 1.23
CA PRO A 70 0.15 -7.75 2.30
C PRO A 70 0.70 -6.36 2.65
N LEU A 71 -0.09 -5.61 3.42
CA LEU A 71 0.36 -4.33 3.96
C LEU A 71 1.61 -4.57 4.80
N SER A 72 2.68 -3.88 4.45
CA SER A 72 3.98 -4.03 5.08
C SER A 72 4.59 -2.67 5.38
N MET A 73 5.32 -2.59 6.47
CA MET A 73 6.02 -1.39 6.89
C MET A 73 7.50 -1.46 6.50
N GLN A 74 8.03 -0.33 6.04
CA GLN A 74 9.47 -0.18 5.85
C GLN A 74 10.12 0.11 7.20
N LEU A 75 11.07 -0.71 7.60
CA LEU A 75 11.82 -0.53 8.84
C LEU A 75 13.24 -0.10 8.51
N GLY A 76 13.73 0.90 9.24
CA GLY A 76 15.09 1.40 9.04
C GLY A 76 15.38 2.70 9.78
N PRO A 77 16.61 3.18 9.68
CA PRO A 77 16.98 4.49 10.22
C PRO A 77 16.10 5.59 9.60
N GLY A 78 15.67 6.57 10.41
CA GLY A 78 14.79 7.64 9.97
C GLY A 78 13.33 7.45 10.33
N LEU A 79 12.93 6.30 10.88
CA LEU A 79 11.59 6.13 11.46
C LEU A 79 11.38 6.96 12.72
N LEU A 80 12.41 7.03 13.55
CA LEU A 80 12.37 7.79 14.80
C LEU A 80 12.26 9.29 14.48
N THR A 81 11.44 10.00 15.24
CA THR A 81 11.16 11.44 15.08
C THR A 81 10.29 11.81 13.87
N SER A 82 9.77 10.84 13.13
CA SER A 82 8.85 11.05 12.02
C SER A 82 7.42 10.66 12.38
N ILE A 83 6.44 11.35 11.81
CA ILE A 83 5.01 11.08 12.02
C ILE A 83 4.45 10.53 10.72
N TYR A 84 3.70 9.44 10.83
CA TYR A 84 3.13 8.72 9.70
C TYR A 84 1.63 8.57 9.83
N ASP A 85 0.96 8.38 8.71
CA ASP A 85 -0.44 7.93 8.69
C ASP A 85 -0.54 6.39 8.83
N GLY A 86 -1.78 5.85 8.77
CA GLY A 86 -2.05 4.42 8.97
C GLY A 86 -1.46 3.48 7.90
N ILE A 87 -0.97 4.00 6.79
CA ILE A 87 -0.32 3.24 5.71
C ILE A 87 1.14 3.65 5.52
N GLN A 88 1.72 4.24 6.56
CA GLN A 88 3.12 4.66 6.65
C GLN A 88 3.55 5.72 5.61
N ARG A 89 2.66 6.67 5.26
CA ARG A 89 3.08 7.85 4.51
C ARG A 89 3.56 8.94 5.48
N PRO A 90 4.74 9.54 5.28
CA PRO A 90 5.25 10.58 6.18
C PRO A 90 4.41 11.86 6.02
N LEU A 91 3.81 12.33 7.12
CA LEU A 91 2.85 13.44 7.10
C LEU A 91 3.49 14.78 6.71
N ASN A 92 4.73 15.01 7.08
CA ASN A 92 5.48 16.21 6.68
C ASN A 92 5.64 16.29 5.15
N VAL A 93 6.01 15.19 4.51
CA VAL A 93 6.16 15.14 3.04
C VAL A 93 4.80 15.27 2.35
N LEU A 94 3.76 14.63 2.92
CA LEU A 94 2.39 14.79 2.42
C LEU A 94 1.95 16.26 2.46
N ALA A 95 2.24 16.97 3.55
CA ALA A 95 1.90 18.40 3.69
C ALA A 95 2.67 19.27 2.69
N GLU A 96 3.96 19.00 2.47
CA GLU A 96 4.77 19.71 1.48
C GLU A 96 4.24 19.52 0.05
N GLU A 97 3.80 18.31 -0.30
CA GLU A 97 3.34 17.99 -1.65
C GLU A 97 1.86 18.34 -1.92
N SER A 98 1.02 18.32 -0.90
CA SER A 98 -0.44 18.45 -1.04
C SER A 98 -0.99 19.74 -0.41
N GLY A 99 -0.17 20.47 0.36
CA GLY A 99 -0.63 21.63 1.14
C GLY A 99 -1.54 21.21 2.30
N ASP A 100 -2.54 22.01 2.61
CA ASP A 100 -3.42 21.81 3.76
C ASP A 100 -4.39 20.62 3.62
N PHE A 101 -4.49 20.04 2.42
CA PHE A 101 -5.39 18.92 2.13
C PHE A 101 -4.62 17.72 1.61
N ILE A 102 -4.83 16.56 2.26
CA ILE A 102 -4.22 15.29 1.83
C ILE A 102 -4.86 14.83 0.53
N SER A 103 -4.07 14.77 -0.54
CA SER A 103 -4.51 14.24 -1.83
C SER A 103 -4.62 12.72 -1.78
N ARG A 104 -5.73 12.18 -2.31
CA ARG A 104 -5.97 10.73 -2.39
C ARG A 104 -5.04 10.05 -3.40
N GLY A 105 -4.79 8.76 -3.20
CA GLY A 105 -3.99 7.93 -4.11
C GLY A 105 -2.49 8.24 -4.13
N LYS A 106 -2.01 9.19 -3.32
CA LYS A 106 -0.59 9.51 -3.25
C LYS A 106 0.20 8.40 -2.56
N MET A 107 1.26 7.97 -3.23
CA MET A 107 2.22 7.02 -2.71
C MET A 107 3.55 7.71 -2.46
N ILE A 108 3.89 7.88 -1.20
CA ILE A 108 5.14 8.49 -0.76
C ILE A 108 5.94 7.40 -0.03
N PRO A 109 7.22 7.19 -0.39
CA PRO A 109 8.07 6.26 0.35
C PRO A 109 8.13 6.64 1.83
N ALA A 110 7.99 5.66 2.71
CA ALA A 110 8.01 5.87 4.15
C ALA A 110 9.36 6.40 4.64
N LEU A 111 10.45 5.97 4.00
CA LEU A 111 11.81 6.37 4.32
C LEU A 111 12.44 7.11 3.15
N ASP A 112 13.27 8.11 3.44
CA ASP A 112 14.11 8.77 2.44
C ASP A 112 15.20 7.78 1.97
N GLN A 113 14.99 7.21 0.78
CA GLN A 113 15.91 6.24 0.18
C GLN A 113 17.21 6.86 -0.36
N LYS A 114 17.27 8.19 -0.45
CA LYS A 114 18.48 8.91 -0.91
C LYS A 114 19.42 9.22 0.25
N LYS A 115 18.89 9.32 1.46
CA LYS A 115 19.67 9.58 2.67
C LYS A 115 20.57 8.39 2.97
N LYS A 116 21.86 8.65 3.09
CA LYS A 116 22.85 7.64 3.48
C LYS A 116 23.05 7.66 4.99
N TRP A 117 23.26 6.49 5.55
CA TRP A 117 23.49 6.28 6.96
C TRP A 117 24.81 5.57 7.16
N ASP A 118 25.56 5.93 8.19
CA ASP A 118 26.77 5.21 8.56
C ASP A 118 26.37 3.83 9.08
N PHE A 119 26.94 2.79 8.47
CA PHE A 119 26.68 1.42 8.85
C PHE A 119 27.95 0.77 9.40
N ILE A 120 27.94 0.42 10.67
CA ILE A 120 29.04 -0.28 11.34
C ILE A 120 28.58 -1.72 11.57
N PRO A 121 28.99 -2.70 10.73
CA PRO A 121 28.55 -4.08 10.88
C PRO A 121 29.21 -4.73 12.10
N VAL A 122 28.39 -5.43 12.90
CA VAL A 122 28.86 -6.25 14.04
C VAL A 122 29.12 -7.69 13.59
N LYS A 123 28.45 -8.11 12.51
CA LYS A 123 28.57 -9.45 11.91
C LYS A 123 29.24 -9.39 10.55
N LYS A 124 29.84 -10.48 10.11
CA LYS A 124 30.49 -10.62 8.80
C LYS A 124 29.67 -11.53 7.89
N ASN A 125 29.94 -11.45 6.58
CA ASN A 125 29.35 -12.38 5.62
C ASN A 125 29.73 -13.82 5.98
N GLY A 126 28.71 -14.68 6.11
CA GLY A 126 28.84 -16.08 6.52
C GLY A 126 28.58 -16.37 7.99
N ASP A 127 28.42 -15.35 8.82
CA ASP A 127 28.02 -15.55 10.21
C ASP A 127 26.57 -16.02 10.30
N GLN A 128 26.29 -16.93 11.21
CA GLN A 128 24.92 -17.31 11.54
C GLN A 128 24.27 -16.23 12.38
N VAL A 129 23.02 -15.91 12.05
CA VAL A 129 22.22 -14.92 12.78
C VAL A 129 20.86 -15.54 13.14
N SER A 130 20.32 -15.13 14.27
CA SER A 130 18.99 -15.53 14.72
C SER A 130 18.00 -14.37 14.57
N PRO A 131 16.68 -14.65 14.42
CA PRO A 131 15.69 -13.58 14.43
C PRO A 131 15.77 -12.73 15.70
N GLY A 132 15.87 -11.40 15.53
CA GLY A 132 15.97 -10.45 16.64
C GLY A 132 17.39 -10.14 17.11
N GLU A 133 18.42 -10.67 16.46
CA GLU A 133 19.85 -10.43 16.78
C GLU A 133 20.40 -9.21 16.04
#